data_890e9aa20f4dbf138b6d6c82c0f33994
#
_entry.id   890e9aa20f4dbf138b6d6c82c0f33994
#
_cell.length_a   1.000
_cell.length_b   1.000
_cell.length_c   1.000
_cell.angle_alpha   90.00
_cell.angle_beta   90.00
_cell.angle_gamma   90.00
#
_symmetry.space_group_name_H-M   'P 1'
#
loop_
_entity.id
_entity.type
_entity.pdbx_description
1 polymer ?
#
loop_
_entity_poly.entity_id
_entity_poly.type
_entity_poly.pdbx_seq_one_letter_code
_entity_poly.pdbx_strand_id
1 'polypeptide(L)'
;VYLTSVTDHYATVSVCGPNSKKIVSQVIPDLDFSDENFPHMSFKNAKIGKIKCRVMRISFTGEHSYEINVQANYGKSVWEKCMEAGKEFNITPYGTETMHLLRAEKGFIIVGQDTDATMTPIDLQMDWIVSKKKYDFIGKRSLYRSDTIREDRKQLVGLLTENPDEVLEEGAQIVADINKSPVEMSVSYTHLRAHETTCH
;
A
#
# COMPACT_ATOMS: atom_id res chain seq x y z
N VAL A 1 -10.30 -25.07 15.77
CA VAL A 1 -9.72 -24.44 14.58
C VAL A 1 -8.20 -24.63 14.66
N TYR A 2 -7.60 -25.15 13.59
CA TYR A 2 -6.16 -25.30 13.47
C TYR A 2 -5.65 -24.26 12.45
N LEU A 3 -4.58 -23.54 12.80
CA LEU A 3 -3.94 -22.54 11.96
C LEU A 3 -2.48 -22.94 11.74
N THR A 4 -2.07 -22.96 10.48
CA THR A 4 -0.69 -23.25 10.09
C THR A 4 -0.20 -22.15 9.15
N SER A 5 0.94 -21.52 9.47
CA SER A 5 1.58 -20.58 8.57
C SER A 5 2.13 -21.32 7.35
N VAL A 6 1.84 -20.77 6.18
CA VAL A 6 2.36 -21.27 4.89
C VAL A 6 3.17 -20.20 4.16
N THR A 7 3.56 -19.14 4.84
CA THR A 7 4.27 -17.98 4.26
C THR A 7 5.52 -18.42 3.48
N ASP A 8 6.35 -19.25 4.07
CA ASP A 8 7.59 -19.72 3.45
C ASP A 8 7.39 -20.73 2.30
N HIS A 9 6.18 -21.22 2.12
CA HIS A 9 5.82 -22.10 1.00
C HIS A 9 5.55 -21.34 -0.30
N TYR A 10 5.41 -20.02 -0.23
CA TYR A 10 5.09 -19.16 -1.38
C TYR A 10 6.18 -18.13 -1.62
N ALA A 11 6.38 -17.84 -2.91
CA ALA A 11 7.06 -16.63 -3.38
C ALA A 11 6.04 -15.70 -4.02
N THR A 12 6.17 -14.42 -3.77
CA THR A 12 5.31 -13.38 -4.34
C THR A 12 6.14 -12.44 -5.18
N VAL A 13 5.70 -12.22 -6.42
CA VAL A 13 6.26 -11.21 -7.32
C VAL A 13 5.21 -10.12 -7.51
N SER A 14 5.55 -8.89 -7.14
CA SER A 14 4.71 -7.72 -7.38
C SER A 14 5.15 -7.02 -8.67
N VAL A 15 4.18 -6.79 -9.57
CA VAL A 15 4.37 -6.01 -10.81
C VAL A 15 3.45 -4.79 -10.71
N CYS A 16 4.04 -3.60 -10.59
CA CYS A 16 3.29 -2.36 -10.38
C CYS A 16 3.62 -1.30 -11.44
N GLY A 17 2.74 -0.32 -11.56
CA GLY A 17 2.86 0.80 -12.48
C GLY A 17 1.88 0.72 -13.66
N PRO A 18 1.86 1.74 -14.52
CA PRO A 18 0.85 1.90 -15.57
C PRO A 18 0.87 0.78 -16.64
N ASN A 19 2.02 0.13 -16.84
CA ASN A 19 2.15 -0.97 -17.77
C ASN A 19 2.01 -2.36 -17.13
N SER A 20 1.76 -2.45 -15.82
CA SER A 20 1.67 -3.73 -15.10
C SER A 20 0.67 -4.70 -15.74
N LYS A 21 -0.52 -4.21 -16.12
CA LYS A 21 -1.55 -5.01 -16.78
C LYS A 21 -1.06 -5.64 -18.09
N LYS A 22 -0.32 -4.89 -18.89
CA LYS A 22 0.23 -5.39 -20.17
C LYS A 22 1.25 -6.50 -19.94
N ILE A 23 2.13 -6.30 -18.95
CA ILE A 23 3.18 -7.25 -18.59
C ILE A 23 2.57 -8.55 -18.06
N VAL A 24 1.65 -8.45 -17.08
CA VAL A 24 1.05 -9.68 -16.51
C VAL A 24 0.17 -10.43 -17.51
N SER A 25 -0.45 -9.73 -18.47
CA SER A 25 -1.21 -10.37 -19.55
C SER A 25 -0.33 -11.19 -20.49
N GLN A 26 0.93 -10.78 -20.72
CA GLN A 26 1.89 -11.57 -21.49
C GLN A 26 2.38 -12.80 -20.70
N VAL A 27 2.58 -12.65 -19.39
CA VAL A 27 3.04 -13.74 -18.51
C VAL A 27 1.95 -14.79 -18.27
N ILE A 28 0.68 -14.37 -18.25
CA ILE A 28 -0.49 -15.21 -17.97
C ILE A 28 -1.57 -14.98 -19.03
N PRO A 29 -1.35 -15.44 -20.25
CA PRO A 29 -2.22 -15.11 -21.39
C PRO A 29 -3.64 -15.69 -21.27
N ASP A 30 -3.81 -16.75 -20.51
CA ASP A 30 -5.11 -17.41 -20.32
C ASP A 30 -6.02 -16.70 -19.30
N LEU A 31 -5.54 -15.62 -18.66
CA LEU A 31 -6.31 -14.87 -17.68
C LEU A 31 -6.80 -13.55 -18.27
N ASP A 32 -8.11 -13.32 -18.13
CA ASP A 32 -8.70 -12.02 -18.48
C ASP A 32 -8.42 -10.99 -17.36
N PHE A 33 -7.66 -9.96 -17.74
CA PHE A 33 -7.30 -8.83 -16.89
C PHE A 33 -8.18 -7.59 -17.10
N SER A 34 -9.34 -7.71 -17.77
CA SER A 34 -10.30 -6.61 -17.85
C SER A 34 -10.79 -6.20 -16.46
N ASP A 35 -11.14 -4.92 -16.31
CA ASP A 35 -11.57 -4.40 -15.02
C ASP A 35 -12.89 -5.02 -14.54
N GLU A 36 -13.72 -5.44 -15.49
CA GLU A 36 -14.99 -6.13 -15.24
C GLU A 36 -14.78 -7.53 -14.66
N ASN A 37 -13.85 -8.29 -15.24
CA ASN A 37 -13.61 -9.68 -14.85
C ASN A 37 -12.55 -9.80 -13.73
N PHE A 38 -11.69 -8.82 -13.58
CA PHE A 38 -10.66 -8.80 -12.54
C PHE A 38 -10.64 -7.45 -11.79
N PRO A 39 -11.68 -7.13 -11.00
CA PRO A 39 -11.77 -5.86 -10.29
C PRO A 39 -10.71 -5.73 -9.21
N HIS A 40 -10.45 -4.47 -8.79
CA HIS A 40 -9.58 -4.18 -7.66
C HIS A 40 -10.01 -4.93 -6.38
N MET A 41 -9.06 -5.32 -5.55
CA MET A 41 -9.27 -6.13 -4.33
C MET A 41 -9.83 -7.54 -4.58
N SER A 42 -9.62 -8.07 -5.78
CA SER A 42 -9.96 -9.46 -6.11
C SER A 42 -8.74 -10.33 -6.37
N PHE A 43 -8.95 -11.64 -6.43
CA PHE A 43 -7.91 -12.58 -6.84
C PHE A 43 -8.45 -13.61 -7.83
N LYS A 44 -7.56 -14.16 -8.63
CA LYS A 44 -7.83 -15.26 -9.57
C LYS A 44 -6.75 -16.33 -9.44
N ASN A 45 -7.18 -17.58 -9.58
CA ASN A 45 -6.22 -18.68 -9.76
C ASN A 45 -5.96 -18.86 -11.25
N ALA A 46 -4.70 -19.01 -11.62
CA ALA A 46 -4.25 -19.09 -13.01
C ALA A 46 -3.06 -20.05 -13.14
N LYS A 47 -2.45 -20.06 -14.32
CA LYS A 47 -1.22 -20.82 -14.60
C LYS A 47 -0.24 -19.98 -15.42
N ILE A 48 1.03 -20.12 -15.13
CA ILE A 48 2.14 -19.63 -15.92
C ILE A 48 2.78 -20.84 -16.59
N GLY A 49 2.31 -21.21 -17.77
CA GLY A 49 2.59 -22.52 -18.36
C GLY A 49 2.06 -23.66 -17.47
N LYS A 50 2.96 -24.48 -16.90
CA LYS A 50 2.56 -25.56 -15.97
C LYS A 50 2.51 -25.15 -14.49
N ILE A 51 2.98 -23.95 -14.15
CA ILE A 51 3.07 -23.47 -12.78
C ILE A 51 1.71 -22.89 -12.37
N LYS A 52 1.10 -23.47 -11.34
CA LYS A 52 -0.12 -22.90 -10.73
C LYS A 52 0.25 -21.63 -9.97
N CYS A 53 -0.54 -20.59 -10.15
CA CYS A 53 -0.37 -19.32 -9.45
C CYS A 53 -1.71 -18.77 -8.96
N ARG A 54 -1.64 -17.89 -7.99
CA ARG A 54 -2.73 -16.99 -7.59
C ARG A 54 -2.29 -15.57 -7.90
N VAL A 55 -3.10 -14.86 -8.64
CA VAL A 55 -2.87 -13.46 -8.96
C VAL A 55 -3.86 -12.64 -8.16
N MET A 56 -3.36 -11.63 -7.46
CA MET A 56 -4.17 -10.67 -6.70
C MET A 56 -4.04 -9.31 -7.34
N ARG A 57 -5.16 -8.61 -7.54
CA ARG A 57 -5.19 -7.22 -7.98
C ARG A 57 -5.24 -6.30 -6.77
N ILE A 58 -4.10 -6.14 -6.13
CA ILE A 58 -3.90 -5.32 -4.95
C ILE A 58 -2.63 -4.48 -5.14
N SER A 59 -2.51 -3.41 -4.39
CA SER A 59 -1.35 -2.52 -4.48
C SER A 59 -0.88 -2.08 -3.11
N PHE A 60 0.41 -2.19 -2.87
CA PHE A 60 1.07 -1.57 -1.74
C PHE A 60 1.57 -0.14 -2.09
N THR A 61 2.04 0.03 -3.30
CA THR A 61 2.61 1.31 -3.79
C THR A 61 1.55 2.34 -4.16
N GLY A 62 0.26 1.95 -4.18
CA GLY A 62 -0.81 2.80 -4.69
C GLY A 62 -0.92 2.85 -6.22
N GLU A 63 0.04 2.30 -6.95
CA GLU A 63 -0.01 2.17 -8.40
C GLU A 63 -0.90 0.99 -8.83
N HIS A 64 -1.27 0.93 -10.11
CA HIS A 64 -1.91 -0.26 -10.67
C HIS A 64 -0.97 -1.45 -10.50
N SER A 65 -1.39 -2.48 -9.80
CA SER A 65 -0.48 -3.55 -9.39
C SER A 65 -1.15 -4.91 -9.36
N TYR A 66 -0.32 -5.93 -9.59
CA TYR A 66 -0.68 -7.34 -9.45
C TYR A 66 0.40 -8.05 -8.64
N GLU A 67 -0.04 -8.88 -7.69
CA GLU A 67 0.82 -9.79 -6.96
C GLU A 67 0.61 -11.21 -7.46
N ILE A 68 1.69 -11.84 -7.91
CA ILE A 68 1.69 -13.21 -8.44
C ILE A 68 2.28 -14.11 -7.37
N ASN A 69 1.45 -14.94 -6.77
CA ASN A 69 1.83 -15.88 -5.73
C ASN A 69 2.00 -17.28 -6.33
N VAL A 70 3.17 -17.88 -6.14
CA VAL A 70 3.51 -19.23 -6.61
C VAL A 70 4.18 -20.02 -5.50
N GLN A 71 4.30 -21.34 -5.64
CA GLN A 71 5.14 -22.11 -4.74
C GLN A 71 6.57 -21.56 -4.76
N ALA A 72 7.23 -21.52 -3.61
CA ALA A 72 8.50 -20.82 -3.41
C ALA A 72 9.60 -21.22 -4.41
N ASN A 73 9.67 -22.50 -4.78
CA ASN A 73 10.64 -23.04 -5.73
C ASN A 73 10.48 -22.50 -7.18
N TYR A 74 9.34 -21.89 -7.51
CA TYR A 74 9.09 -21.26 -8.82
C TYR A 74 9.28 -19.75 -8.85
N GLY A 75 9.58 -19.13 -7.71
CA GLY A 75 9.69 -17.67 -7.58
C GLY A 75 10.67 -17.07 -8.58
N LYS A 76 11.89 -17.63 -8.67
CA LYS A 76 12.90 -17.17 -9.64
C LYS A 76 12.39 -17.24 -11.08
N SER A 77 11.79 -18.36 -11.47
CA SER A 77 11.30 -18.56 -12.85
C SER A 77 10.18 -17.55 -13.20
N VAL A 78 9.31 -17.21 -12.24
CA VAL A 78 8.24 -16.22 -12.44
C VAL A 78 8.82 -14.82 -12.53
N TRP A 79 9.78 -14.48 -11.67
CA TRP A 79 10.52 -13.22 -11.75
C TRP A 79 11.16 -13.02 -13.13
N GLU A 80 11.91 -14.00 -13.61
CA GLU A 80 12.57 -13.94 -14.92
C GLU A 80 11.58 -13.74 -16.06
N LYS A 81 10.40 -14.40 -16.00
CA LYS A 81 9.33 -14.21 -16.99
C LYS A 81 8.73 -12.81 -16.96
N CYS A 82 8.52 -12.25 -15.76
CA CYS A 82 8.04 -10.88 -15.61
C CYS A 82 9.08 -9.88 -16.18
N MET A 83 10.35 -10.08 -15.87
CA MET A 83 11.44 -9.22 -16.37
C MET A 83 11.55 -9.31 -17.88
N GLU A 84 11.42 -10.50 -18.48
CA GLU A 84 11.46 -10.68 -19.94
C GLU A 84 10.27 -9.98 -20.62
N ALA A 85 9.04 -10.24 -20.14
CA ALA A 85 7.83 -9.61 -20.68
C ALA A 85 7.81 -8.09 -20.49
N GLY A 86 8.51 -7.58 -19.46
CA GLY A 86 8.57 -6.16 -19.17
C GLY A 86 9.66 -5.39 -19.92
N LYS A 87 10.57 -6.04 -20.64
CA LYS A 87 11.68 -5.36 -21.33
C LYS A 87 11.23 -4.24 -22.26
N GLU A 88 10.20 -4.48 -23.06
CA GLU A 88 9.64 -3.48 -23.97
C GLU A 88 9.01 -2.28 -23.26
N PHE A 89 8.69 -2.42 -21.98
CA PHE A 89 8.09 -1.39 -21.13
C PHE A 89 9.09 -0.77 -20.15
N ASN A 90 10.39 -1.05 -20.30
CA ASN A 90 11.46 -0.60 -19.41
C ASN A 90 11.22 -0.99 -17.94
N ILE A 91 10.78 -2.25 -17.71
CA ILE A 91 10.59 -2.75 -16.35
C ILE A 91 11.89 -2.65 -15.55
N THR A 92 11.78 -2.12 -14.34
CA THR A 92 12.92 -1.92 -13.45
C THR A 92 12.65 -2.62 -12.11
N PRO A 93 13.57 -3.47 -11.61
CA PRO A 93 13.49 -3.97 -10.25
C PRO A 93 13.56 -2.80 -9.26
N TYR A 94 12.74 -2.85 -8.21
CA TYR A 94 12.80 -1.88 -7.13
C TYR A 94 12.84 -2.58 -5.77
N GLY A 95 13.48 -1.93 -4.81
CA GLY A 95 13.62 -2.42 -3.44
C GLY A 95 12.59 -1.85 -2.48
N THR A 96 12.75 -2.20 -1.20
CA THR A 96 11.83 -1.81 -0.11
C THR A 96 11.75 -0.29 0.07
N GLU A 97 12.88 0.44 -0.05
CA GLU A 97 12.87 1.89 0.07
C GLU A 97 12.01 2.56 -1.00
N THR A 98 12.16 2.16 -2.25
CA THR A 98 11.30 2.68 -3.33
C THR A 98 9.83 2.36 -3.10
N MET A 99 9.53 1.18 -2.56
CA MET A 99 8.16 0.78 -2.21
C MET A 99 7.59 1.70 -1.12
N HIS A 100 8.38 2.04 -0.11
CA HIS A 100 8.00 2.97 0.96
C HIS A 100 7.78 4.39 0.44
N LEU A 101 8.60 4.84 -0.48
CA LEU A 101 8.44 6.15 -1.12
C LEU A 101 7.14 6.21 -1.92
N LEU A 102 6.94 5.26 -2.82
CA LEU A 102 5.75 5.22 -3.69
C LEU A 102 4.44 5.15 -2.90
N ARG A 103 4.38 4.34 -1.82
CA ARG A 103 3.19 4.25 -0.98
C ARG A 103 2.90 5.57 -0.26
N ALA A 104 3.96 6.29 0.18
CA ALA A 104 3.83 7.57 0.86
C ALA A 104 3.32 8.65 -0.10
N GLU A 105 3.81 8.69 -1.34
CA GLU A 105 3.31 9.59 -2.40
C GLU A 105 1.80 9.42 -2.64
N LYS A 106 1.26 8.22 -2.44
CA LYS A 106 -0.18 7.94 -2.57
C LYS A 106 -0.97 8.11 -1.27
N GLY A 107 -0.31 8.48 -0.17
CA GLY A 107 -0.94 8.58 1.14
C GLY A 107 -1.30 7.23 1.77
N PHE A 108 -0.71 6.13 1.29
CA PHE A 108 -0.94 4.80 1.86
C PHE A 108 -0.11 4.64 3.13
N ILE A 109 -0.76 4.29 4.23
CA ILE A 109 -0.12 4.11 5.53
C ILE A 109 0.49 2.72 5.70
N ILE A 110 1.52 2.66 6.54
CA ILE A 110 2.03 1.40 7.09
C ILE A 110 1.63 1.35 8.57
N VAL A 111 0.77 0.39 8.90
CA VAL A 111 0.33 0.15 10.29
C VAL A 111 1.53 -0.26 11.15
N GLY A 112 1.74 0.46 12.24
CA GLY A 112 2.87 0.25 13.15
C GLY A 112 4.10 1.12 12.85
N GLN A 113 4.18 1.73 11.68
CA GLN A 113 5.19 2.76 11.35
C GLN A 113 4.57 4.16 11.41
N ASP A 114 3.49 4.39 10.67
CA ASP A 114 2.77 5.67 10.64
C ASP A 114 1.71 5.77 11.74
N THR A 115 1.43 4.68 12.42
CA THR A 115 0.38 4.58 13.44
C THR A 115 0.87 3.83 14.66
N ASP A 116 0.23 4.10 15.79
CA ASP A 116 0.36 3.34 17.02
C ASP A 116 -1.00 2.81 17.50
N ALA A 117 -1.04 2.20 18.69
CA ALA A 117 -2.27 1.63 19.26
C ALA A 117 -3.31 2.68 19.69
N THR A 118 -3.00 3.96 19.64
CA THR A 118 -3.92 5.05 20.01
C THR A 118 -4.70 5.60 18.84
N MET A 119 -4.28 5.29 17.60
CA MET A 119 -4.90 5.76 16.38
C MET A 119 -6.12 4.92 15.99
N THR A 120 -7.15 5.59 15.49
CA THR A 120 -8.34 4.96 14.92
C THR A 120 -8.39 5.17 13.42
N PRO A 121 -9.20 4.40 12.67
CA PRO A 121 -9.42 4.67 11.25
C PRO A 121 -9.92 6.08 10.95
N ILE A 122 -10.62 6.71 11.89
CA ILE A 122 -11.14 8.08 11.75
C ILE A 122 -9.98 9.08 11.77
N ASP A 123 -9.01 8.91 12.68
CA ASP A 123 -7.81 9.75 12.76
C ASP A 123 -6.97 9.70 11.48
N LEU A 124 -7.07 8.59 10.75
CA LEU A 124 -6.35 8.33 9.49
C LEU A 124 -7.15 8.73 8.25
N GLN A 125 -8.31 9.38 8.41
CA GLN A 125 -9.24 9.69 7.31
C GLN A 125 -9.70 8.44 6.53
N MET A 126 -9.75 7.30 7.21
CA MET A 126 -10.13 5.99 6.66
C MET A 126 -11.45 5.48 7.27
N ASP A 127 -12.35 6.37 7.69
CA ASP A 127 -13.67 6.01 8.25
C ASP A 127 -14.52 5.17 7.27
N TRP A 128 -14.27 5.32 5.98
CA TRP A 128 -14.91 4.55 4.90
C TRP A 128 -14.67 3.03 4.99
N ILE A 129 -13.57 2.58 5.61
CA ILE A 129 -13.30 1.13 5.81
C ILE A 129 -14.13 0.54 6.94
N VAL A 130 -14.68 1.38 7.82
CA VAL A 130 -15.53 0.95 8.93
C VAL A 130 -16.95 0.67 8.44
N SER A 131 -17.38 -0.57 8.49
CA SER A 131 -18.70 -0.95 7.99
C SER A 131 -19.83 -0.24 8.72
N LYS A 132 -20.58 0.57 7.97
CA LYS A 132 -21.83 1.21 8.45
C LYS A 132 -23.04 0.26 8.42
N LYS A 133 -22.90 -0.89 7.72
CA LYS A 133 -24.00 -1.87 7.54
C LYS A 133 -24.03 -2.94 8.63
N LYS A 134 -22.92 -3.21 9.30
CA LYS A 134 -22.85 -4.21 10.36
C LYS A 134 -23.50 -3.67 11.63
N TYR A 135 -24.43 -4.44 12.21
CA TYR A 135 -25.05 -4.09 13.49
C TYR A 135 -24.02 -4.01 14.61
N ASP A 136 -23.13 -5.00 14.70
CA ASP A 136 -22.07 -5.05 15.70
C ASP A 136 -20.81 -5.75 15.15
N PHE A 137 -19.63 -5.44 15.73
CA PHE A 137 -18.33 -6.06 15.46
C PHE A 137 -17.36 -5.78 16.59
N ILE A 138 -16.33 -6.60 16.72
CA ILE A 138 -15.27 -6.41 17.72
C ILE A 138 -14.60 -5.06 17.50
N GLY A 139 -14.56 -4.23 18.57
CA GLY A 139 -13.97 -2.88 18.52
C GLY A 139 -14.96 -1.76 18.19
N LYS A 140 -16.22 -2.04 17.78
CA LYS A 140 -17.19 -0.99 17.48
C LYS A 140 -17.33 0.02 18.61
N ARG A 141 -17.45 -0.45 19.86
CA ARG A 141 -17.58 0.43 21.04
C ARG A 141 -16.37 1.32 21.26
N SER A 142 -15.19 0.87 20.86
CA SER A 142 -13.95 1.65 21.00
C SER A 142 -13.95 2.91 20.13
N LEU A 143 -14.66 2.89 19.01
CA LEU A 143 -14.79 4.05 18.13
C LEU A 143 -15.69 5.15 18.69
N TYR A 144 -16.46 4.84 19.75
CA TYR A 144 -17.41 5.78 20.38
C TYR A 144 -17.01 6.15 21.81
N ARG A 145 -15.80 5.85 22.24
CA ARG A 145 -15.28 6.32 23.54
C ARG A 145 -15.14 7.84 23.53
N SER A 146 -15.31 8.45 24.71
CA SER A 146 -15.16 9.90 24.86
C SER A 146 -13.84 10.45 24.30
N ASP A 147 -12.76 9.70 24.45
CA ASP A 147 -11.46 10.07 23.89
C ASP A 147 -11.41 9.93 22.36
N THR A 148 -11.99 8.89 21.78
CA THR A 148 -11.91 8.63 20.34
C THR A 148 -12.85 9.49 19.50
N ILE A 149 -13.88 10.09 20.09
CA ILE A 149 -14.85 10.96 19.41
C ILE A 149 -14.53 12.46 19.57
N ARG A 150 -13.43 12.82 20.23
CA ARG A 150 -13.02 14.22 20.39
C ARG A 150 -12.71 14.84 19.02
N GLU A 151 -13.09 16.10 18.85
CA GLU A 151 -12.83 16.86 17.60
C GLU A 151 -11.37 17.32 17.48
N ASP A 152 -10.67 17.44 18.62
CA ASP A 152 -9.28 17.90 18.69
C ASP A 152 -8.23 16.76 18.59
N ARG A 153 -8.63 15.59 18.09
CA ARG A 153 -7.70 14.50 17.86
C ARG A 153 -6.76 14.80 16.67
N LYS A 154 -5.54 14.29 16.76
CA LYS A 154 -4.58 14.37 15.65
C LYS A 154 -5.16 13.67 14.42
N GLN A 155 -4.96 14.26 13.26
CA GLN A 155 -5.42 13.74 11.98
C GLN A 155 -4.23 13.50 11.05
N LEU A 156 -4.29 12.44 10.25
CA LEU A 156 -3.33 12.23 9.18
C LEU A 156 -3.48 13.32 8.12
N VAL A 157 -2.39 13.99 7.80
CA VAL A 157 -2.35 15.02 6.74
C VAL A 157 -1.15 14.80 5.84
N GLY A 158 -1.26 15.20 4.59
CA GLY A 158 -0.13 15.30 3.66
C GLY A 158 0.52 16.68 3.79
N LEU A 159 1.85 16.69 3.73
CA LEU A 159 2.63 17.93 3.74
C LEU A 159 3.42 18.02 2.43
N LEU A 160 3.44 19.23 1.85
CA LEU A 160 4.32 19.58 0.74
C LEU A 160 5.28 20.65 1.20
N THR A 161 6.56 20.47 0.90
CA THR A 161 7.58 21.50 1.13
C THR A 161 7.50 22.58 0.05
N GLU A 162 7.75 23.83 0.40
CA GLU A 162 7.80 24.94 -0.58
C GLU A 162 8.96 24.73 -1.57
N ASN A 163 10.07 24.21 -1.09
CA ASN A 163 11.20 23.82 -1.92
C ASN A 163 11.14 22.30 -2.19
N PRO A 164 10.93 21.86 -3.43
CA PRO A 164 10.82 20.44 -3.77
C PRO A 164 12.11 19.63 -3.54
N ASP A 165 13.26 20.27 -3.37
CA ASP A 165 14.52 19.62 -3.04
C ASP A 165 14.75 19.48 -1.52
N GLU A 166 13.86 20.05 -0.71
CA GLU A 166 13.93 19.97 0.73
C GLU A 166 13.18 18.73 1.24
N VAL A 167 13.89 17.86 1.94
CA VAL A 167 13.35 16.66 2.58
C VAL A 167 13.19 16.94 4.06
N LEU A 168 11.97 16.75 4.57
CA LEU A 168 11.73 16.83 6.02
C LEU A 168 12.38 15.64 6.72
N GLU A 169 13.01 15.88 7.87
CA GLU A 169 13.63 14.81 8.65
C GLU A 169 12.56 13.90 9.27
N GLU A 170 12.78 12.60 9.19
CA GLU A 170 11.92 11.61 9.85
C GLU A 170 11.94 11.83 11.37
N GLY A 171 10.75 11.83 11.98
CA GLY A 171 10.60 12.10 13.42
C GLY A 171 10.67 13.58 13.80
N ALA A 172 10.87 14.48 12.84
CA ALA A 172 10.79 15.92 13.10
C ALA A 172 9.40 16.31 13.63
N GLN A 173 9.36 17.36 14.44
CA GLN A 173 8.12 17.88 14.99
C GLN A 173 7.71 19.15 14.27
N ILE A 174 6.43 19.24 13.93
CA ILE A 174 5.85 20.48 13.40
C ILE A 174 5.48 21.36 14.60
N VAL A 175 5.97 22.59 14.60
CA VAL A 175 5.68 23.58 15.64
C VAL A 175 4.96 24.78 15.03
N ALA A 176 3.93 25.26 15.72
CA ALA A 176 3.19 26.45 15.28
C ALA A 176 3.97 27.76 15.54
N ASP A 177 4.82 27.78 16.57
CA ASP A 177 5.65 28.93 16.94
C ASP A 177 6.95 28.40 17.55
N ILE A 178 8.08 28.71 16.93
CA ILE A 178 9.40 28.25 17.35
C ILE A 178 9.79 28.74 18.76
N ASN A 179 9.17 29.81 19.26
CA ASN A 179 9.43 30.37 20.57
C ASN A 179 8.51 29.83 21.68
N LYS A 180 7.58 28.96 21.33
CA LYS A 180 6.65 28.35 22.28
C LYS A 180 6.86 26.83 22.35
N SER A 181 6.35 26.20 23.41
CA SER A 181 6.36 24.76 23.50
C SER A 181 5.70 24.15 22.26
N PRO A 182 6.34 23.18 21.62
CA PRO A 182 5.83 22.59 20.39
C PRO A 182 4.45 21.95 20.61
N VAL A 183 3.56 22.19 19.67
CA VAL A 183 2.41 21.32 19.49
C VAL A 183 2.93 20.10 18.75
N GLU A 184 3.05 18.98 19.47
CA GLU A 184 3.62 17.76 18.94
C GLU A 184 2.80 17.20 17.79
N MET A 185 3.34 17.29 16.60
CA MET A 185 2.92 16.50 15.44
C MET A 185 4.13 15.72 14.98
N SER A 186 3.99 14.42 14.85
CA SER A 186 5.06 13.54 14.40
C SER A 186 5.04 13.43 12.88
N VAL A 187 6.17 13.62 12.22
CA VAL A 187 6.37 13.31 10.80
C VAL A 187 6.89 11.87 10.71
N SER A 188 6.14 10.98 10.09
CA SER A 188 6.43 9.56 10.15
C SER A 188 7.32 9.05 9.01
N TYR A 189 7.27 9.65 7.82
CA TYR A 189 8.11 9.26 6.69
C TYR A 189 8.27 10.41 5.69
N THR A 190 9.50 10.79 5.37
CA THR A 190 9.79 12.06 4.69
C THR A 190 10.61 11.96 3.40
N HIS A 191 10.73 10.81 2.78
CA HIS A 191 11.39 10.70 1.47
C HIS A 191 10.53 11.20 0.30
N LEU A 192 9.59 12.11 0.57
CA LEU A 192 8.79 12.73 -0.46
C LEU A 192 9.57 13.90 -1.10
N ARG A 193 10.16 13.66 -2.25
CA ARG A 193 10.30 14.75 -3.21
C ARG A 193 8.89 15.21 -3.57
N ALA A 194 8.62 16.48 -3.34
CA ALA A 194 7.35 17.09 -3.72
C ALA A 194 7.18 17.04 -5.25
N HIS A 195 6.59 15.98 -5.76
CA HIS A 195 6.00 15.96 -7.07
C HIS A 195 4.49 15.88 -6.86
N GLU A 196 3.83 16.99 -7.19
CA GLU A 196 2.41 17.22 -7.30
C GLU A 196 1.52 15.99 -7.12
N THR A 197 1.04 15.76 -5.91
CA THR A 197 -0.16 14.99 -5.67
C THR A 197 -1.27 15.98 -5.34
N THR A 198 -1.99 16.41 -6.36
CA THR A 198 -3.29 17.06 -6.17
C THR A 198 -4.21 16.03 -5.52
N CYS A 199 -4.44 16.20 -4.23
CA CYS A 199 -5.57 15.56 -3.56
C CYS A 199 -6.85 16.20 -4.10
N HIS A 200 -7.63 15.43 -4.85
CA HIS A 200 -9.03 15.72 -5.18
C HIS A 200 -9.94 14.84 -4.34
#